data_bcf970709608ae2d503555f455cec458
#
_entry.id   bcf970709608ae2d503555f455cec458
#
_cell.length_a   1.000
_cell.length_b   1.000
_cell.length_c   1.000
_cell.angle_alpha   90.00
_cell.angle_beta   90.00
_cell.angle_gamma   90.00
#
_symmetry.space_group_name_H-M   'P 1'
#
loop_
_entity.id
_entity.type
_entity.pdbx_description
1 polymer ?
#
loop_
_entity_poly.entity_id
_entity_poly.type
_entity_poly.pdbx_seq_one_letter_code
_entity_poly.pdbx_strand_id
1 'polypeptide(L)'
;MRKFVILGLVLALGVGVGVAGARPPGTNGQITFARFNSSLGDTQVYVVNPDGTHERLVQSPGDTGECPKWFPDGAHIATCGSPVGLSRIINPDDGTFRDVGTQDPALFNPCGIPSPDGTLLLCETFSEDGSQNGIHMVRSSDGSGLQQITSIPGGDDVPSSWSSDGKRIVFHRFGPESDEGVFVVNVNGTGLKQILPPAVSAGFALDWSPQGNDIVFSRRVTPDVHSSIWIVHADGSRLRQVNIQPSAACGGANVDPSADGCFGPGWSPDGTKIVFAKGQNGDVDANIYTVNSDGSGLTQVTHTGGSQSPDWGVHSLAQ
;
A
#
# COMPACT_ATOMS: atom_id res chain seq x y z
N MET A 1 3.12 75.28 4.84
CA MET A 1 3.81 74.05 4.43
C MET A 1 3.10 72.83 5.09
N ARG A 2 2.23 72.15 4.35
CA ARG A 2 1.50 70.96 4.83
C ARG A 2 2.27 69.74 4.39
N LYS A 3 2.73 68.94 5.36
CA LYS A 3 3.37 67.62 5.10
C LYS A 3 2.28 66.60 4.88
N PHE A 4 2.22 65.99 3.68
CA PHE A 4 1.43 64.79 3.40
C PHE A 4 2.21 63.59 3.89
N VAL A 5 1.60 62.83 4.82
CA VAL A 5 2.06 61.51 5.22
C VAL A 5 1.33 60.50 4.32
N ILE A 6 2.08 59.82 3.45
CA ILE A 6 1.57 58.70 2.65
C ILE A 6 1.70 57.45 3.51
N LEU A 7 0.55 56.91 3.94
CA LEU A 7 0.45 55.64 4.64
C LEU A 7 0.47 54.53 3.58
N GLY A 8 1.61 53.87 3.42
CA GLY A 8 1.75 52.73 2.53
C GLY A 8 1.09 51.48 3.14
N LEU A 9 0.00 51.03 2.53
CA LEU A 9 -0.64 49.78 2.87
C LEU A 9 0.19 48.65 2.27
N VAL A 10 0.97 47.93 3.10
CA VAL A 10 1.66 46.69 2.71
C VAL A 10 0.63 45.60 2.75
N LEU A 11 0.15 45.21 1.57
CA LEU A 11 -0.62 43.97 1.40
C LEU A 11 0.36 42.78 1.52
N ALA A 12 0.40 42.14 2.67
CA ALA A 12 1.06 40.86 2.84
C ALA A 12 0.24 39.79 2.08
N LEU A 13 0.65 39.49 0.87
CA LEU A 13 0.24 38.25 0.19
C LEU A 13 0.79 37.08 1.00
N GLY A 14 -0.02 36.54 1.88
CA GLY A 14 0.24 35.24 2.50
C GLY A 14 0.22 34.19 1.42
N VAL A 15 1.39 33.78 0.94
CA VAL A 15 1.56 32.53 0.24
C VAL A 15 1.25 31.45 1.27
N GLY A 16 0.03 30.95 1.26
CA GLY A 16 -0.34 29.74 1.98
C GLY A 16 0.52 28.63 1.43
N VAL A 17 1.61 28.30 2.14
CA VAL A 17 2.29 27.03 1.98
C VAL A 17 1.23 26.01 2.39
N GLY A 18 0.61 25.35 1.38
CA GLY A 18 -0.27 24.22 1.62
C GLY A 18 0.52 23.21 2.42
N VAL A 19 0.15 23.07 3.68
CA VAL A 19 0.60 21.96 4.51
C VAL A 19 0.10 20.74 3.75
N ALA A 20 1.02 19.92 3.21
CA ALA A 20 0.67 18.62 2.64
C ALA A 20 -0.13 17.89 3.72
N GLY A 21 -1.46 17.88 3.55
CA GLY A 21 -2.36 17.27 4.51
C GLY A 21 -2.10 15.79 4.52
N ALA A 22 -2.01 15.23 5.71
CA ALA A 22 -2.25 13.81 5.92
C ALA A 22 -3.40 13.36 5.01
N ARG A 23 -3.33 12.14 4.44
CA ARG A 23 -4.51 11.56 3.77
C ARG A 23 -5.68 11.76 4.74
N PRO A 24 -6.60 12.69 4.50
CA PRO A 24 -7.65 12.93 5.47
C PRO A 24 -8.47 11.64 5.57
N PRO A 25 -8.98 11.27 6.74
CA PRO A 25 -9.94 10.19 6.85
C PRO A 25 -11.01 10.39 5.79
N GLY A 26 -11.04 9.51 4.80
CA GLY A 26 -11.94 9.61 3.66
C GLY A 26 -13.21 8.81 3.91
N THR A 27 -14.22 9.04 3.08
CA THR A 27 -15.36 8.13 2.98
C THR A 27 -14.91 6.83 2.34
N ASN A 28 -15.36 5.69 2.87
CA ASN A 28 -15.07 4.38 2.32
C ASN A 28 -15.74 4.24 0.93
N GLY A 29 -14.92 4.18 -0.09
CA GLY A 29 -15.32 3.98 -1.47
C GLY A 29 -15.05 2.55 -1.95
N GLN A 30 -14.73 2.38 -3.24
CA GLN A 30 -14.47 1.09 -3.84
C GLN A 30 -13.13 0.48 -3.37
N ILE A 31 -13.10 -0.85 -3.37
CA ILE A 31 -11.92 -1.68 -3.16
C ILE A 31 -11.36 -2.03 -4.53
N THR A 32 -10.04 -1.85 -4.75
CA THR A 32 -9.32 -2.42 -5.88
C THR A 32 -8.58 -3.68 -5.44
N PHE A 33 -8.37 -4.61 -6.35
CA PHE A 33 -7.63 -5.85 -6.07
C PHE A 33 -7.10 -6.46 -7.38
N ALA A 34 -6.07 -7.30 -7.26
CA ALA A 34 -5.59 -8.11 -8.36
C ALA A 34 -6.29 -9.48 -8.36
N ARG A 35 -6.63 -9.99 -9.55
CA ARG A 35 -7.16 -11.35 -9.71
C ARG A 35 -6.37 -12.11 -10.75
N PHE A 36 -5.93 -13.31 -10.39
CA PHE A 36 -5.24 -14.22 -11.31
C PHE A 36 -6.18 -14.73 -12.40
N ASN A 37 -5.78 -14.55 -13.64
CA ASN A 37 -6.47 -15.07 -14.81
C ASN A 37 -5.69 -16.24 -15.40
N SER A 38 -6.16 -17.45 -15.19
CA SER A 38 -5.48 -18.69 -15.64
C SER A 38 -5.32 -18.79 -17.16
N SER A 39 -6.17 -18.12 -17.93
CA SER A 39 -6.08 -18.09 -19.39
C SER A 39 -4.96 -17.19 -19.91
N LEU A 40 -4.60 -16.18 -19.13
CA LEU A 40 -3.49 -15.26 -19.43
C LEU A 40 -2.19 -15.70 -18.74
N GLY A 41 -2.30 -16.49 -17.66
CA GLY A 41 -1.17 -16.84 -16.78
C GLY A 41 -0.67 -15.67 -15.95
N ASP A 42 -1.51 -14.64 -15.73
CA ASP A 42 -1.15 -13.39 -15.08
C ASP A 42 -2.34 -12.76 -14.33
N THR A 43 -2.10 -11.67 -13.62
CA THR A 43 -3.11 -10.95 -12.83
C THR A 43 -3.69 -9.76 -13.57
N GLN A 44 -4.94 -9.45 -13.26
CA GLN A 44 -5.67 -8.30 -13.80
C GLN A 44 -6.26 -7.48 -12.64
N VAL A 45 -6.41 -6.17 -12.83
CA VAL A 45 -6.96 -5.25 -11.83
C VAL A 45 -8.47 -5.19 -11.92
N TYR A 46 -9.11 -5.34 -10.78
CA TYR A 46 -10.55 -5.23 -10.58
C TYR A 46 -10.89 -4.16 -9.55
N VAL A 47 -12.11 -3.67 -9.60
CA VAL A 47 -12.74 -2.87 -8.53
C VAL A 47 -14.08 -3.46 -8.16
N VAL A 48 -14.49 -3.22 -6.90
CA VAL A 48 -15.75 -3.72 -6.33
C VAL A 48 -16.23 -2.79 -5.22
N ASN A 49 -17.53 -2.67 -5.02
CA ASN A 49 -18.07 -2.02 -3.82
C ASN A 49 -17.79 -2.89 -2.57
N PRO A 50 -17.65 -2.31 -1.38
CA PRO A 50 -17.38 -3.09 -0.15
C PRO A 50 -18.46 -4.11 0.24
N ASP A 51 -19.66 -3.99 -0.32
CA ASP A 51 -20.76 -4.95 -0.16
C ASP A 51 -20.74 -6.08 -1.20
N GLY A 52 -19.72 -6.12 -2.07
CA GLY A 52 -19.55 -7.13 -3.11
C GLY A 52 -20.31 -6.83 -4.41
N THR A 53 -21.04 -5.73 -4.48
CA THR A 53 -21.74 -5.33 -5.71
C THR A 53 -20.82 -4.63 -6.70
N HIS A 54 -21.22 -4.56 -7.98
CA HIS A 54 -20.53 -3.83 -9.05
C HIS A 54 -19.04 -4.22 -9.22
N GLU A 55 -18.74 -5.51 -9.03
CA GLU A 55 -17.42 -6.04 -9.38
C GLU A 55 -17.20 -5.93 -10.87
N ARG A 56 -16.08 -5.31 -11.27
CA ARG A 56 -15.71 -5.16 -12.69
C ARG A 56 -14.21 -5.15 -12.93
N LEU A 57 -13.81 -5.63 -14.09
CA LEU A 57 -12.45 -5.49 -14.60
C LEU A 57 -12.18 -4.02 -14.97
N VAL A 58 -11.03 -3.50 -14.56
CA VAL A 58 -10.57 -2.13 -14.84
C VAL A 58 -9.73 -2.09 -16.12
N GLN A 59 -8.87 -3.09 -16.31
CA GLN A 59 -7.96 -3.17 -17.45
C GLN A 59 -8.59 -3.94 -18.61
N SER A 60 -8.11 -3.64 -19.84
CA SER A 60 -8.46 -4.44 -21.01
C SER A 60 -7.96 -5.89 -20.85
N PRO A 61 -8.67 -6.88 -21.43
CA PRO A 61 -8.18 -8.24 -21.46
C PRO A 61 -6.79 -8.32 -22.13
N GLY A 62 -5.83 -8.94 -21.43
CA GLY A 62 -4.43 -9.05 -21.88
C GLY A 62 -3.47 -8.04 -21.24
N ASP A 63 -3.98 -7.01 -20.59
CA ASP A 63 -3.16 -6.16 -19.71
C ASP A 63 -2.96 -6.83 -18.35
N THR A 64 -1.74 -6.77 -17.83
CA THR A 64 -1.37 -7.32 -16.54
C THR A 64 -1.23 -6.23 -15.50
N GLY A 65 -1.51 -6.51 -14.24
CA GLY A 65 -1.34 -5.55 -13.16
C GLY A 65 -1.34 -6.21 -11.79
N GLU A 66 -0.29 -5.96 -11.04
CA GLU A 66 -0.10 -6.43 -9.69
C GLU A 66 -0.16 -5.28 -8.68
N CYS A 67 -0.35 -5.62 -7.40
CA CYS A 67 -0.29 -4.69 -6.27
C CYS A 67 -1.09 -3.39 -6.49
N PRO A 68 -2.36 -3.41 -6.90
CA PRO A 68 -3.08 -2.18 -7.19
C PRO A 68 -3.23 -1.32 -5.92
N LYS A 69 -2.97 -0.01 -6.07
CA LYS A 69 -3.10 0.98 -5.00
C LYS A 69 -3.86 2.20 -5.48
N TRP A 70 -4.89 2.59 -4.75
CA TRP A 70 -5.62 3.81 -5.03
C TRP A 70 -4.75 5.06 -4.82
N PHE A 71 -4.84 5.99 -5.74
CA PHE A 71 -4.44 7.37 -5.47
C PHE A 71 -5.39 8.00 -4.44
N PRO A 72 -4.89 8.96 -3.64
CA PRO A 72 -5.70 9.60 -2.59
C PRO A 72 -6.88 10.41 -3.13
N ASP A 73 -6.85 10.81 -4.41
CA ASP A 73 -7.95 11.47 -5.10
C ASP A 73 -9.10 10.52 -5.46
N GLY A 74 -8.88 9.21 -5.39
CA GLY A 74 -9.82 8.18 -5.82
C GLY A 74 -10.02 8.10 -7.34
N ALA A 75 -9.31 8.90 -8.15
CA ALA A 75 -9.49 8.95 -9.60
C ALA A 75 -8.57 8.01 -10.37
N HIS A 76 -7.53 7.48 -9.70
CA HIS A 76 -6.52 6.65 -10.34
C HIS A 76 -6.11 5.47 -9.46
N ILE A 77 -5.64 4.39 -10.11
CA ILE A 77 -5.03 3.22 -9.48
C ILE A 77 -3.61 3.09 -10.02
N ALA A 78 -2.60 3.02 -9.13
CA ALA A 78 -1.26 2.62 -9.51
C ALA A 78 -1.12 1.10 -9.40
N THR A 79 -0.35 0.48 -10.30
CA THR A 79 0.05 -0.93 -10.21
C THR A 79 1.56 -1.04 -10.15
N CYS A 80 2.10 -2.03 -9.46
CA CYS A 80 3.51 -2.39 -9.54
C CYS A 80 3.69 -3.43 -10.66
N GLY A 81 4.72 -3.22 -11.49
CA GLY A 81 5.05 -4.14 -12.58
C GLY A 81 4.12 -4.00 -13.80
N SER A 82 4.65 -3.52 -14.87
CA SER A 82 4.13 -3.72 -16.21
C SER A 82 5.06 -4.70 -16.94
N PRO A 83 4.66 -5.27 -18.09
CA PRO A 83 5.53 -6.13 -18.89
C PRO A 83 6.87 -5.49 -19.28
N VAL A 84 7.01 -4.18 -19.12
CA VAL A 84 8.23 -3.41 -19.43
C VAL A 84 8.95 -2.90 -18.17
N GLY A 85 8.57 -3.37 -16.98
CA GLY A 85 9.22 -2.98 -15.71
C GLY A 85 8.84 -1.57 -15.22
N LEU A 86 7.79 -0.96 -15.78
CA LEU A 86 7.25 0.32 -15.36
C LEU A 86 6.00 0.14 -14.49
N SER A 87 5.64 1.15 -13.75
CA SER A 87 4.36 1.21 -13.05
C SER A 87 3.29 1.76 -13.97
N ARG A 88 2.09 1.25 -13.86
CA ARG A 88 0.95 1.74 -14.63
C ARG A 88 0.01 2.53 -13.74
N ILE A 89 -0.42 3.71 -14.18
CA ILE A 89 -1.44 4.52 -13.53
C ILE A 89 -2.69 4.48 -14.42
N ILE A 90 -3.77 3.93 -13.87
CA ILE A 90 -5.00 3.60 -14.60
C ILE A 90 -6.13 4.49 -14.10
N ASN A 91 -6.92 5.04 -15.01
CA ASN A 91 -8.24 5.59 -14.67
C ASN A 91 -9.25 4.42 -14.60
N PRO A 92 -9.85 4.16 -13.43
CA PRO A 92 -10.75 3.01 -13.28
C PRO A 92 -12.07 3.15 -14.03
N ASP A 93 -12.50 4.36 -14.43
CA ASP A 93 -13.80 4.60 -15.04
C ASP A 93 -13.81 4.30 -16.54
N ASP A 94 -12.71 4.58 -17.23
CA ASP A 94 -12.62 4.41 -18.68
C ASP A 94 -11.50 3.45 -19.13
N GLY A 95 -10.66 2.97 -18.19
CA GLY A 95 -9.56 2.06 -18.47
C GLY A 95 -8.35 2.71 -19.14
N THR A 96 -8.37 4.03 -19.34
CA THR A 96 -7.20 4.73 -19.89
C THR A 96 -6.04 4.68 -18.90
N PHE A 97 -4.82 4.59 -19.43
CA PHE A 97 -3.64 4.46 -18.57
C PHE A 97 -2.43 5.21 -19.13
N ARG A 98 -1.45 5.40 -18.26
CA ARG A 98 -0.10 5.83 -18.59
C ARG A 98 0.91 5.04 -17.78
N ASP A 99 2.06 4.78 -18.36
CA ASP A 99 3.15 4.11 -17.67
C ASP A 99 4.13 5.14 -17.09
N VAL A 100 4.59 4.88 -15.87
CA VAL A 100 5.51 5.74 -15.10
C VAL A 100 6.61 4.86 -14.51
N GLY A 101 7.84 5.31 -14.65
CA GLY A 101 8.99 4.69 -14.05
C GLY A 101 10.11 5.69 -13.86
N THR A 102 11.21 5.30 -13.26
CA THR A 102 12.38 6.17 -13.24
C THR A 102 12.87 6.36 -14.66
N GLN A 103 13.40 7.55 -14.96
CA GLN A 103 13.99 7.82 -16.27
C GLN A 103 15.44 7.33 -16.39
N ASP A 104 15.93 6.62 -15.38
CA ASP A 104 17.26 6.02 -15.37
C ASP A 104 17.19 4.58 -15.89
N PRO A 105 17.71 4.31 -17.11
CA PRO A 105 17.67 2.97 -17.70
C PRO A 105 18.58 1.94 -16.98
N ALA A 106 19.45 2.40 -16.09
CA ALA A 106 20.33 1.52 -15.29
C ALA A 106 19.60 0.96 -14.05
N LEU A 107 18.39 1.44 -13.77
CA LEU A 107 17.61 1.03 -12.61
C LEU A 107 16.36 0.28 -13.03
N PHE A 108 16.22 -0.95 -12.55
CA PHE A 108 14.94 -1.63 -12.51
C PHE A 108 14.17 -1.14 -11.27
N ASN A 109 12.92 -0.68 -11.45
CA ASN A 109 12.22 0.01 -10.38
C ASN A 109 10.69 -0.06 -10.50
N PRO A 110 10.05 -1.08 -9.97
CA PRO A 110 8.60 -1.06 -9.81
C PRO A 110 8.21 0.03 -8.81
N CYS A 111 7.49 1.05 -9.30
CA CYS A 111 6.92 2.12 -8.50
C CYS A 111 5.41 1.90 -8.41
N GLY A 112 4.79 1.94 -7.25
CA GLY A 112 3.37 1.61 -7.18
C GLY A 112 2.64 2.14 -5.96
N ILE A 113 3.29 2.92 -5.10
CA ILE A 113 2.70 3.36 -3.83
C ILE A 113 2.60 4.88 -3.81
N PRO A 114 1.41 5.44 -4.10
CA PRO A 114 1.19 6.89 -4.12
C PRO A 114 1.37 7.53 -2.74
N SER A 115 2.00 8.71 -2.71
CA SER A 115 2.03 9.54 -1.50
C SER A 115 0.62 10.04 -1.13
N PRO A 116 0.38 10.42 0.14
CA PRO A 116 -0.92 10.91 0.60
C PRO A 116 -1.47 12.14 -0.14
N ASP A 117 -0.62 12.91 -0.80
CA ASP A 117 -0.99 14.03 -1.66
C ASP A 117 -1.05 13.66 -3.16
N GLY A 118 -0.73 12.41 -3.52
CA GLY A 118 -0.75 11.89 -4.88
C GLY A 118 0.38 12.38 -5.79
N THR A 119 1.32 13.20 -5.29
CA THR A 119 2.36 13.84 -6.12
C THR A 119 3.58 12.96 -6.36
N LEU A 120 3.80 11.96 -5.51
CA LEU A 120 4.97 11.08 -5.54
C LEU A 120 4.54 9.60 -5.59
N LEU A 121 5.46 8.75 -6.08
CA LEU A 121 5.39 7.29 -5.99
C LEU A 121 6.64 6.77 -5.28
N LEU A 122 6.48 5.78 -4.39
CA LEU A 122 7.61 4.97 -3.92
C LEU A 122 7.94 3.89 -4.94
N CYS A 123 9.23 3.65 -5.08
CA CYS A 123 9.80 2.65 -5.96
C CYS A 123 10.75 1.75 -5.18
N GLU A 124 10.62 0.45 -5.35
CA GLU A 124 11.65 -0.52 -5.05
C GLU A 124 12.69 -0.46 -6.18
N THR A 125 13.96 -0.33 -5.86
CA THR A 125 14.97 -0.04 -6.89
C THR A 125 16.14 -0.98 -6.80
N PHE A 126 16.54 -1.51 -7.96
CA PHE A 126 17.68 -2.39 -8.14
C PHE A 126 18.61 -1.84 -9.20
N SER A 127 19.93 -1.91 -8.94
CA SER A 127 20.96 -1.74 -9.94
C SER A 127 21.65 -3.06 -10.23
N GLU A 128 22.24 -3.21 -11.42
CA GLU A 128 22.91 -4.45 -11.83
C GLU A 128 24.04 -4.87 -10.87
N ASP A 129 24.77 -3.90 -10.32
CA ASP A 129 25.85 -4.12 -9.34
C ASP A 129 25.36 -4.11 -7.87
N GLY A 130 24.07 -3.91 -7.63
CA GLY A 130 23.45 -3.82 -6.31
C GLY A 130 23.79 -2.54 -5.52
N SER A 131 24.57 -1.62 -6.07
CA SER A 131 25.06 -0.44 -5.34
C SER A 131 23.97 0.61 -5.06
N GLN A 132 22.92 0.62 -5.87
CA GLN A 132 21.80 1.55 -5.75
C GLN A 132 20.49 0.88 -5.27
N ASN A 133 20.60 -0.33 -4.74
CA ASN A 133 19.45 -1.02 -4.17
C ASN A 133 18.87 -0.24 -2.99
N GLY A 134 17.56 -0.19 -2.93
CA GLY A 134 16.83 0.48 -1.86
C GLY A 134 15.54 1.13 -2.33
N ILE A 135 15.00 2.01 -1.51
CA ILE A 135 13.78 2.75 -1.82
C ILE A 135 14.11 4.09 -2.41
N HIS A 136 13.48 4.38 -3.54
CA HIS A 136 13.50 5.70 -4.16
C HIS A 136 12.08 6.25 -4.24
N MET A 137 11.95 7.54 -4.53
CA MET A 137 10.70 8.17 -4.91
C MET A 137 10.85 8.99 -6.18
N VAL A 138 9.78 9.08 -6.95
CA VAL A 138 9.68 9.86 -8.19
C VAL A 138 8.39 10.66 -8.21
N ARG A 139 8.29 11.66 -9.09
CA ARG A 139 7.02 12.33 -9.35
C ARG A 139 6.03 11.36 -10.01
N SER A 140 4.82 11.34 -9.50
CA SER A 140 3.74 10.49 -10.06
C SER A 140 3.31 10.94 -11.45
N SER A 141 3.54 12.21 -11.81
CA SER A 141 3.13 12.78 -13.09
C SER A 141 3.92 12.24 -14.28
N ASP A 142 5.23 12.02 -14.12
CA ASP A 142 6.14 11.74 -15.24
C ASP A 142 7.34 10.86 -14.89
N GLY A 143 7.47 10.40 -13.63
CA GLY A 143 8.60 9.60 -13.17
C GLY A 143 9.90 10.37 -12.98
N SER A 144 9.90 11.69 -13.13
CA SER A 144 11.08 12.53 -12.92
C SER A 144 11.37 12.79 -11.44
N GLY A 145 12.53 13.37 -11.16
CA GLY A 145 12.90 13.79 -9.80
C GLY A 145 13.25 12.62 -8.90
N LEU A 146 13.93 11.59 -9.43
CA LEU A 146 14.40 10.44 -8.66
C LEU A 146 15.17 10.89 -7.42
N GLN A 147 14.72 10.43 -6.27
CA GLN A 147 15.34 10.71 -4.97
C GLN A 147 15.44 9.42 -4.15
N GLN A 148 16.65 9.09 -3.72
CA GLN A 148 16.89 7.94 -2.85
C GLN A 148 16.48 8.25 -1.41
N ILE A 149 15.76 7.31 -0.79
CA ILE A 149 15.35 7.37 0.62
C ILE A 149 16.18 6.42 1.46
N THR A 150 16.36 5.18 0.99
CA THR A 150 17.19 4.18 1.66
C THR A 150 18.24 3.63 0.73
N SER A 151 19.31 3.07 1.29
CA SER A 151 20.34 2.36 0.55
C SER A 151 20.69 1.09 1.31
N ILE A 152 20.71 -0.02 0.60
CA ILE A 152 21.11 -1.33 1.14
C ILE A 152 21.88 -2.13 0.07
N PRO A 153 23.15 -1.83 -0.15
CA PRO A 153 23.97 -2.55 -1.12
C PRO A 153 23.97 -4.05 -0.88
N GLY A 154 23.57 -4.83 -1.90
CA GLY A 154 23.49 -6.30 -1.81
C GLY A 154 22.28 -6.82 -1.02
N GLY A 155 21.38 -5.96 -0.61
CA GLY A 155 20.09 -6.30 0.00
C GLY A 155 18.90 -5.75 -0.80
N ASP A 156 17.75 -5.73 -0.15
CA ASP A 156 16.50 -5.26 -0.72
C ASP A 156 15.64 -4.54 0.31
N ASP A 157 15.09 -3.38 -0.04
CA ASP A 157 14.12 -2.63 0.74
C ASP A 157 12.80 -2.54 -0.06
N VAL A 158 11.80 -3.30 0.36
CA VAL A 158 10.48 -3.36 -0.27
C VAL A 158 9.54 -2.34 0.38
N PRO A 159 9.23 -1.20 -0.27
CA PRO A 159 8.33 -0.20 0.28
C PRO A 159 6.90 -0.76 0.40
N SER A 160 6.16 -0.33 1.43
CA SER A 160 4.80 -0.83 1.65
C SER A 160 3.77 0.29 1.79
N SER A 161 4.02 1.32 2.60
CA SER A 161 3.03 2.39 2.81
C SER A 161 3.66 3.67 3.35
N TRP A 162 3.00 4.79 3.10
CA TRP A 162 3.31 6.09 3.68
C TRP A 162 2.56 6.28 5.01
N SER A 163 3.17 7.02 5.94
CA SER A 163 2.40 7.59 7.04
C SER A 163 1.37 8.61 6.52
N SER A 164 0.26 8.75 7.22
CA SER A 164 -0.84 9.63 6.81
C SER A 164 -0.43 11.10 6.62
N ASP A 165 0.63 11.55 7.29
CA ASP A 165 1.20 12.90 7.15
C ASP A 165 2.25 13.02 6.02
N GLY A 166 2.51 11.94 5.27
CA GLY A 166 3.46 11.89 4.16
C GLY A 166 4.93 12.04 4.57
N LYS A 167 5.26 11.98 5.86
CA LYS A 167 6.63 12.27 6.35
C LYS A 167 7.47 11.03 6.58
N ARG A 168 6.85 9.86 6.70
CA ARG A 168 7.52 8.58 6.96
C ARG A 168 6.98 7.50 6.03
N ILE A 169 7.78 6.47 5.85
CA ILE A 169 7.39 5.24 5.14
C ILE A 169 7.66 4.04 6.05
N VAL A 170 6.86 2.99 5.86
CA VAL A 170 7.09 1.65 6.41
C VAL A 170 7.48 0.72 5.27
N PHE A 171 8.43 -0.18 5.52
CA PHE A 171 8.96 -1.07 4.52
C PHE A 171 9.52 -2.35 5.14
N HIS A 172 9.65 -3.39 4.33
CA HIS A 172 10.34 -4.62 4.70
C HIS A 172 11.76 -4.59 4.14
N ARG A 173 12.75 -4.90 4.97
CA ARG A 173 14.16 -5.00 4.60
C ARG A 173 14.61 -6.45 4.57
N PHE A 174 15.30 -6.84 3.52
CA PHE A 174 16.03 -8.09 3.34
C PHE A 174 17.50 -7.76 3.19
N GLY A 175 18.21 -7.78 4.30
CA GLY A 175 19.63 -7.45 4.34
C GLY A 175 20.47 -8.65 4.75
N PRO A 176 21.79 -8.53 4.59
CA PRO A 176 22.71 -9.54 5.09
C PRO A 176 22.66 -9.62 6.63
N GLU A 177 22.63 -10.85 7.13
CA GLU A 177 22.73 -11.22 8.55
C GLU A 177 21.64 -10.68 9.48
N SER A 178 21.85 -9.56 10.15
CA SER A 178 20.94 -9.02 11.19
C SER A 178 20.11 -7.84 10.72
N ASP A 179 20.28 -7.41 9.48
CA ASP A 179 19.63 -6.21 8.94
C ASP A 179 18.35 -6.55 8.16
N GLU A 180 17.56 -7.47 8.72
CA GLU A 180 16.29 -7.93 8.18
C GLU A 180 15.15 -7.57 9.12
N GLY A 181 13.96 -7.31 8.55
CA GLY A 181 12.73 -7.05 9.31
C GLY A 181 11.92 -5.90 8.78
N VAL A 182 11.02 -5.37 9.61
CA VAL A 182 10.20 -4.22 9.26
C VAL A 182 10.77 -2.94 9.87
N PHE A 183 10.90 -1.94 9.02
CA PHE A 183 11.50 -0.65 9.37
C PHE A 183 10.57 0.52 9.06
N VAL A 184 10.78 1.61 9.77
CA VAL A 184 10.22 2.93 9.48
C VAL A 184 11.37 3.91 9.26
N VAL A 185 11.23 4.80 8.29
CA VAL A 185 12.20 5.86 7.99
C VAL A 185 11.49 7.15 7.61
N ASN A 186 12.10 8.30 7.85
CA ASN A 186 11.62 9.57 7.31
C ASN A 186 11.88 9.64 5.80
N VAL A 187 11.03 10.32 5.06
CA VAL A 187 11.16 10.46 3.60
C VAL A 187 12.45 11.17 3.13
N ASN A 188 13.16 11.81 4.04
CA ASN A 188 14.48 12.38 3.79
C ASN A 188 15.64 11.40 4.12
N GLY A 189 15.34 10.12 4.40
CA GLY A 189 16.31 9.08 4.72
C GLY A 189 16.80 9.06 6.17
N THR A 190 16.38 10.00 7.00
CA THR A 190 16.78 10.04 8.42
C THR A 190 15.86 9.21 9.32
N GLY A 191 16.29 8.92 10.53
CA GLY A 191 15.45 8.29 11.54
C GLY A 191 15.07 6.83 11.23
N LEU A 192 15.91 6.12 10.47
CA LEU A 192 15.74 4.68 10.21
C LEU A 192 15.64 3.93 11.55
N LYS A 193 14.55 3.18 11.70
CA LYS A 193 14.27 2.43 12.92
C LYS A 193 13.60 1.09 12.59
N GLN A 194 14.17 0.00 13.09
CA GLN A 194 13.52 -1.31 13.09
C GLN A 194 12.34 -1.30 14.08
N ILE A 195 11.16 -1.67 13.63
CA ILE A 195 9.95 -1.78 14.45
C ILE A 195 9.53 -3.23 14.69
N LEU A 196 9.86 -4.15 13.79
CA LEU A 196 9.67 -5.59 13.97
C LEU A 196 10.93 -6.34 13.53
N PRO A 197 11.49 -7.23 14.38
CA PRO A 197 12.60 -8.09 14.00
C PRO A 197 12.14 -9.21 13.06
N PRO A 198 13.06 -9.90 12.32
CA PRO A 198 12.72 -10.98 11.39
C PRO A 198 11.96 -12.14 12.06
N ALA A 199 12.20 -12.38 13.35
CA ALA A 199 11.48 -13.40 14.14
C ALA A 199 9.95 -13.20 14.20
N VAL A 200 9.44 -12.01 13.85
CA VAL A 200 8.01 -11.76 13.77
C VAL A 200 7.40 -12.37 12.51
N SER A 201 8.18 -12.66 11.47
CA SER A 201 7.70 -13.22 10.19
C SER A 201 6.55 -12.41 9.59
N ALA A 202 6.73 -11.08 9.53
CA ALA A 202 5.77 -10.18 8.90
C ALA A 202 5.76 -10.40 7.38
N GLY A 203 4.57 -10.35 6.77
CA GLY A 203 4.42 -10.35 5.32
C GLY A 203 4.82 -9.01 4.69
N PHE A 204 4.93 -8.99 3.36
CA PHE A 204 5.40 -7.81 2.61
C PHE A 204 4.40 -6.65 2.58
N ALA A 205 3.10 -6.94 2.61
CA ALA A 205 2.08 -5.91 2.61
C ALA A 205 1.89 -5.38 4.04
N LEU A 206 2.38 -4.17 4.27
CA LEU A 206 2.13 -3.41 5.49
C LEU A 206 1.39 -2.14 5.09
N ASP A 207 0.36 -1.77 5.83
CA ASP A 207 -0.37 -0.55 5.54
C ASP A 207 -0.52 0.33 6.78
N TRP A 208 -0.21 1.62 6.61
CA TRP A 208 -0.24 2.62 7.68
C TRP A 208 -1.64 3.18 7.83
N SER A 209 -2.16 3.19 9.04
CA SER A 209 -3.49 3.72 9.34
C SER A 209 -3.65 5.18 8.91
N PRO A 210 -4.74 5.54 8.23
CA PRO A 210 -5.03 6.94 7.90
C PRO A 210 -5.32 7.79 9.14
N GLN A 211 -5.63 7.17 10.28
CA GLN A 211 -6.01 7.84 11.53
C GLN A 211 -4.94 7.74 12.63
N GLY A 212 -3.68 7.58 12.34
CA GLY A 212 -2.70 7.55 13.41
C GLY A 212 -1.41 6.84 13.07
N ASN A 213 -0.85 6.14 14.05
CA ASN A 213 0.46 5.51 13.92
C ASN A 213 0.39 3.97 13.97
N ASP A 214 -0.77 3.38 13.77
CA ASP A 214 -0.92 1.93 13.70
C ASP A 214 -0.62 1.44 12.29
N ILE A 215 0.06 0.31 12.18
CA ILE A 215 0.42 -0.36 10.94
C ILE A 215 -0.20 -1.75 10.98
N VAL A 216 -1.03 -2.08 9.98
CA VAL A 216 -1.60 -3.42 9.81
C VAL A 216 -0.69 -4.26 8.91
N PHE A 217 -0.56 -5.54 9.21
CA PHE A 217 0.23 -6.48 8.43
C PHE A 217 -0.25 -7.93 8.64
N SER A 218 0.11 -8.81 7.71
CA SER A 218 -0.05 -10.25 7.91
C SER A 218 1.18 -10.83 8.60
N ARG A 219 0.97 -11.81 9.48
CA ARG A 219 2.04 -12.51 10.19
C ARG A 219 1.83 -14.01 10.14
N ARG A 220 2.88 -14.74 9.80
CA ARG A 220 2.95 -16.20 9.96
C ARG A 220 3.62 -16.52 11.30
N VAL A 221 2.94 -17.27 12.17
CA VAL A 221 3.44 -17.57 13.53
C VAL A 221 4.40 -18.77 13.51
N THR A 222 4.15 -19.74 12.63
CA THR A 222 5.05 -20.87 12.36
C THR A 222 5.00 -21.23 10.88
N PRO A 223 5.99 -21.97 10.34
CA PRO A 223 5.98 -22.39 8.92
C PRO A 223 4.73 -23.16 8.50
N ASP A 224 4.13 -23.90 9.44
CA ASP A 224 2.98 -24.78 9.20
C ASP A 224 1.64 -24.12 9.50
N VAL A 225 1.64 -22.84 9.92
CA VAL A 225 0.42 -22.11 10.28
C VAL A 225 0.18 -20.96 9.29
N HIS A 226 -1.02 -20.92 8.75
CA HIS A 226 -1.46 -19.85 7.88
C HIS A 226 -1.36 -18.49 8.55
N SER A 227 -1.15 -17.45 7.75
CA SER A 227 -0.99 -16.08 8.25
C SER A 227 -2.28 -15.54 8.86
N SER A 228 -2.11 -14.69 9.85
CA SER A 228 -3.17 -13.93 10.53
C SER A 228 -2.87 -12.42 10.48
N ILE A 229 -3.88 -11.60 10.73
CA ILE A 229 -3.77 -10.14 10.67
C ILE A 229 -3.34 -9.59 12.03
N TRP A 230 -2.34 -8.72 12.02
CA TRP A 230 -1.75 -8.07 13.19
C TRP A 230 -1.66 -6.58 13.01
N ILE A 231 -1.59 -5.86 14.12
CA ILE A 231 -1.37 -4.43 14.18
C ILE A 231 -0.19 -4.15 15.11
N VAL A 232 0.68 -3.23 14.70
CA VAL A 232 1.77 -2.70 15.51
C VAL A 232 1.75 -1.17 15.45
N HIS A 233 2.15 -0.50 16.52
CA HIS A 233 2.38 0.94 16.48
C HIS A 233 3.72 1.25 15.78
N ALA A 234 3.81 2.37 15.06
CA ALA A 234 4.99 2.74 14.26
C ALA A 234 6.30 2.93 15.07
N ASP A 235 6.24 2.89 16.39
CA ASP A 235 7.40 2.84 17.26
C ASP A 235 7.82 1.41 17.67
N GLY A 236 7.12 0.38 17.17
CA GLY A 236 7.33 -1.03 17.47
C GLY A 236 6.56 -1.52 18.71
N SER A 237 5.85 -0.64 19.40
CA SER A 237 5.03 -1.00 20.56
C SER A 237 3.63 -1.52 20.17
N ARG A 238 2.88 -2.00 21.16
CA ARG A 238 1.47 -2.40 21.03
C ARG A 238 1.20 -3.47 19.98
N LEU A 239 2.15 -4.36 19.73
CA LEU A 239 1.96 -5.50 18.82
C LEU A 239 0.78 -6.34 19.31
N ARG A 240 -0.25 -6.50 18.48
CA ARG A 240 -1.47 -7.27 18.78
C ARG A 240 -2.04 -7.96 17.56
N GLN A 241 -2.63 -9.13 17.77
CA GLN A 241 -3.42 -9.81 16.74
C GLN A 241 -4.81 -9.18 16.63
N VAL A 242 -5.34 -9.07 15.42
CA VAL A 242 -6.76 -8.77 15.18
C VAL A 242 -7.53 -10.08 15.34
N ASN A 243 -8.33 -10.20 16.40
CA ASN A 243 -9.10 -11.40 16.72
C ASN A 243 -10.35 -11.49 15.83
N ILE A 244 -10.18 -11.93 14.60
CA ILE A 244 -11.26 -12.04 13.62
C ILE A 244 -12.22 -13.15 14.05
N GLN A 245 -13.51 -12.82 14.09
CA GLN A 245 -14.55 -13.76 14.47
C GLN A 245 -15.33 -14.29 13.25
N PRO A 246 -15.64 -15.60 13.19
CA PRO A 246 -15.29 -16.64 14.20
C PRO A 246 -13.77 -16.89 14.25
N SER A 247 -13.26 -17.30 15.40
CA SER A 247 -11.81 -17.43 15.69
C SER A 247 -11.02 -18.33 14.75
N ALA A 248 -11.69 -19.16 13.98
CA ALA A 248 -11.09 -20.02 12.93
C ALA A 248 -11.03 -19.33 11.56
N ALA A 249 -11.44 -18.06 11.45
CA ALA A 249 -11.53 -17.39 10.15
C ALA A 249 -10.16 -17.08 9.51
N CYS A 250 -9.13 -16.85 10.33
CA CYS A 250 -7.74 -16.67 9.89
C CYS A 250 -6.82 -17.53 10.73
N GLY A 251 -5.75 -18.03 10.18
CA GLY A 251 -4.76 -18.85 10.88
C GLY A 251 -4.26 -18.20 12.17
N GLY A 252 -3.90 -19.01 13.14
CA GLY A 252 -3.36 -18.58 14.44
C GLY A 252 -2.75 -19.76 15.20
N ALA A 253 -2.08 -19.53 16.32
CA ALA A 253 -1.26 -20.49 17.04
C ALA A 253 -1.95 -21.79 17.50
N ASN A 254 -3.29 -21.90 17.36
CA ASN A 254 -4.08 -23.07 17.78
C ASN A 254 -5.13 -23.46 16.73
N VAL A 255 -4.92 -23.16 15.47
CA VAL A 255 -5.90 -23.41 14.40
C VAL A 255 -5.51 -24.65 13.61
N ASP A 256 -6.54 -25.34 13.12
CA ASP A 256 -6.41 -26.44 12.18
C ASP A 256 -5.46 -26.04 11.02
N PRO A 257 -4.46 -26.88 10.66
CA PRO A 257 -3.59 -26.63 9.50
C PRO A 257 -4.32 -26.44 8.18
N SER A 258 -5.59 -26.86 8.10
CA SER A 258 -6.47 -26.62 6.97
C SER A 258 -7.20 -25.27 7.01
N ALA A 259 -7.01 -24.45 8.05
CA ALA A 259 -7.64 -23.15 8.15
C ALA A 259 -7.08 -22.16 7.12
N ASP A 260 -7.93 -21.28 6.62
CA ASP A 260 -7.55 -20.25 5.64
C ASP A 260 -6.46 -19.31 6.19
N GLY A 261 -5.52 -18.93 5.35
CA GLY A 261 -4.58 -17.83 5.62
C GLY A 261 -5.20 -16.48 5.30
N CYS A 262 -4.87 -15.46 6.09
CA CYS A 262 -5.27 -14.08 5.87
C CYS A 262 -4.04 -13.24 5.56
N PHE A 263 -4.00 -12.57 4.41
CA PHE A 263 -2.81 -11.88 3.90
C PHE A 263 -3.14 -10.60 3.14
N GLY A 264 -2.12 -9.77 2.92
CA GLY A 264 -2.24 -8.53 2.16
C GLY A 264 -3.22 -7.52 2.76
N PRO A 265 -3.19 -7.22 4.08
CA PRO A 265 -4.16 -6.32 4.67
C PRO A 265 -3.91 -4.86 4.28
N GLY A 266 -5.01 -4.08 4.18
CA GLY A 266 -5.02 -2.64 4.05
C GLY A 266 -6.10 -2.00 4.92
N TRP A 267 -5.92 -0.73 5.30
CA TRP A 267 -6.94 0.02 6.04
C TRP A 267 -8.02 0.58 5.12
N SER A 268 -9.24 0.65 5.63
CA SER A 268 -10.26 1.48 5.01
C SER A 268 -9.90 2.98 5.12
N PRO A 269 -10.34 3.83 4.18
CA PRO A 269 -10.07 5.28 4.22
C PRO A 269 -10.47 5.98 5.52
N ASP A 270 -11.52 5.51 6.19
CA ASP A 270 -11.95 6.04 7.49
C ASP A 270 -11.20 5.42 8.68
N GLY A 271 -10.28 4.46 8.45
CA GLY A 271 -9.48 3.80 9.49
C GLY A 271 -10.25 2.89 10.45
N THR A 272 -11.51 2.59 10.16
CA THR A 272 -12.34 1.76 11.06
C THR A 272 -12.35 0.28 10.72
N LYS A 273 -12.00 -0.05 9.46
CA LYS A 273 -12.02 -1.41 8.92
C LYS A 273 -10.67 -1.79 8.28
N ILE A 274 -10.50 -3.09 8.09
CA ILE A 274 -9.38 -3.71 7.40
C ILE A 274 -9.95 -4.52 6.24
N VAL A 275 -9.38 -4.36 5.04
CA VAL A 275 -9.57 -5.22 3.88
C VAL A 275 -8.41 -6.19 3.79
N PHE A 276 -8.62 -7.43 3.36
CA PHE A 276 -7.57 -8.44 3.22
C PHE A 276 -8.00 -9.58 2.29
N ALA A 277 -7.03 -10.34 1.80
CA ALA A 277 -7.29 -11.59 1.08
C ALA A 277 -7.29 -12.78 2.05
N LYS A 278 -8.14 -13.78 1.78
CA LYS A 278 -8.30 -14.98 2.60
C LYS A 278 -8.51 -16.21 1.71
N GLY A 279 -7.68 -17.25 1.90
CA GLY A 279 -7.74 -18.50 1.16
C GLY A 279 -6.91 -19.61 1.80
N GLN A 280 -7.16 -20.87 1.39
CA GLN A 280 -6.44 -22.05 1.88
C GLN A 280 -5.15 -22.31 1.11
N ASN A 281 -5.18 -22.07 -0.22
CA ASN A 281 -4.07 -22.36 -1.12
C ASN A 281 -3.37 -21.06 -1.57
N GLY A 282 -3.21 -20.11 -0.65
CA GLY A 282 -2.65 -18.80 -0.97
C GLY A 282 -3.55 -18.04 -1.96
N ASP A 283 -2.95 -17.56 -3.04
CA ASP A 283 -3.63 -16.67 -4.00
C ASP A 283 -4.63 -17.41 -4.92
N VAL A 284 -4.54 -18.74 -5.03
CA VAL A 284 -5.31 -19.51 -6.02
C VAL A 284 -6.82 -19.52 -5.72
N ASP A 285 -7.20 -19.66 -4.47
CA ASP A 285 -8.61 -19.72 -4.03
C ASP A 285 -9.02 -18.52 -3.18
N ALA A 286 -8.11 -17.54 -3.01
CA ALA A 286 -8.33 -16.40 -2.13
C ALA A 286 -9.47 -15.52 -2.63
N ASN A 287 -10.22 -15.01 -1.68
CA ASN A 287 -11.24 -13.99 -1.88
C ASN A 287 -10.96 -12.77 -0.99
N ILE A 288 -11.51 -11.62 -1.35
CA ILE A 288 -11.40 -10.39 -0.58
C ILE A 288 -12.45 -10.37 0.51
N TYR A 289 -12.03 -9.98 1.70
CA TYR A 289 -12.85 -9.82 2.90
C TYR A 289 -12.61 -8.47 3.54
N THR A 290 -13.59 -8.01 4.30
CA THR A 290 -13.46 -6.85 5.20
C THR A 290 -13.82 -7.25 6.63
N VAL A 291 -13.22 -6.56 7.60
CA VAL A 291 -13.49 -6.76 9.03
C VAL A 291 -13.32 -5.42 9.76
N ASN A 292 -14.00 -5.21 10.87
CA ASN A 292 -13.73 -4.08 11.74
C ASN A 292 -12.34 -4.22 12.39
N SER A 293 -11.67 -3.12 12.71
CA SER A 293 -10.32 -3.14 13.29
C SER A 293 -10.23 -3.81 14.67
N ASP A 294 -11.39 -4.10 15.31
CA ASP A 294 -11.50 -4.91 16.53
C ASP A 294 -11.67 -6.41 16.26
N GLY A 295 -11.81 -6.82 15.00
CA GLY A 295 -11.98 -8.21 14.56
C GLY A 295 -13.44 -8.66 14.39
N SER A 296 -14.41 -7.81 14.69
CA SER A 296 -15.84 -8.09 14.50
C SER A 296 -16.30 -7.79 13.07
N GLY A 297 -17.48 -8.29 12.68
CA GLY A 297 -18.13 -7.92 11.43
C GLY A 297 -17.40 -8.38 10.17
N LEU A 298 -16.83 -9.59 10.19
CA LEU A 298 -16.23 -10.22 9.01
C LEU A 298 -17.25 -10.33 7.88
N THR A 299 -16.91 -9.83 6.71
CA THR A 299 -17.77 -9.83 5.51
C THR A 299 -16.96 -10.28 4.31
N GLN A 300 -17.47 -11.23 3.54
CA GLN A 300 -16.89 -11.62 2.26
C GLN A 300 -17.34 -10.66 1.17
N VAL A 301 -16.39 -10.17 0.37
CA VAL A 301 -16.63 -9.20 -0.71
C VAL A 301 -16.63 -9.86 -2.08
N THR A 302 -15.65 -10.74 -2.37
CA THR A 302 -15.58 -11.46 -3.66
C THR A 302 -15.84 -12.96 -3.47
N HIS A 303 -16.25 -13.67 -4.55
CA HIS A 303 -16.69 -15.07 -4.47
C HIS A 303 -16.11 -15.97 -5.57
N THR A 304 -15.18 -15.48 -6.40
CA THR A 304 -14.68 -16.21 -7.59
C THR A 304 -13.31 -16.83 -7.41
N GLY A 305 -12.66 -16.62 -6.26
CA GLY A 305 -11.27 -17.05 -6.03
C GLY A 305 -10.24 -16.20 -6.78
N GLY A 306 -8.97 -16.49 -6.59
CA GLY A 306 -7.84 -15.84 -7.27
C GLY A 306 -7.63 -14.36 -6.93
N SER A 307 -8.31 -13.82 -5.93
CA SER A 307 -8.31 -12.38 -5.61
C SER A 307 -7.31 -12.09 -4.50
N GLN A 308 -6.39 -11.13 -4.76
CA GLN A 308 -5.27 -10.81 -3.87
C GLN A 308 -4.94 -9.32 -3.87
N SER A 309 -4.04 -8.91 -2.98
CA SER A 309 -3.49 -7.55 -2.90
C SER A 309 -4.55 -6.44 -2.90
N PRO A 310 -5.58 -6.50 -2.03
CA PRO A 310 -6.61 -5.48 -2.02
C PRO A 310 -6.08 -4.15 -1.49
N ASP A 311 -6.70 -3.06 -1.98
CA ASP A 311 -6.53 -1.72 -1.44
C ASP A 311 -7.88 -0.99 -1.41
N TRP A 312 -8.16 -0.26 -0.33
CA TRP A 312 -9.45 0.41 -0.14
C TRP A 312 -9.32 1.91 -0.37
N GLY A 313 -9.96 2.43 -1.41
CA GLY A 313 -9.89 3.83 -1.79
C GLY A 313 -11.11 4.65 -1.41
N VAL A 314 -11.05 5.93 -1.81
CA VAL A 314 -12.15 6.89 -1.65
C VAL A 314 -12.98 7.04 -2.93
N HIS A 315 -12.69 6.26 -3.97
CA HIS A 315 -13.44 6.28 -5.23
C HIS A 315 -14.93 6.01 -4.97
N SER A 316 -15.81 6.83 -5.57
CA SER A 316 -17.25 6.74 -5.34
C SER A 316 -17.80 5.34 -5.58
N LEU A 317 -18.74 4.92 -4.74
CA LEU A 317 -19.44 3.66 -4.95
C LEU A 317 -20.21 3.69 -6.27
N ALA A 318 -20.11 2.63 -7.06
CA ALA A 318 -20.94 2.43 -8.23
C ALA A 318 -22.40 2.22 -7.81
N GLN A 319 -23.35 2.78 -8.57
CA GLN A 319 -24.80 2.72 -8.31
C GLN A 319 -25.49 1.69 -9.22
#